data_2efffccb3938655ad96db87840e5a8f2
#
_entry.id   2efffccb3938655ad96db87840e5a8f2
#
_cell.length_a   1.000
_cell.length_b   1.000
_cell.length_c   1.000
_cell.angle_alpha   90.00
_cell.angle_beta   90.00
_cell.angle_gamma   90.00
#
_symmetry.space_group_name_H-M   'P 1'
#
loop_
_entity.id
_entity.type
_entity.pdbx_description
1 polymer ?
#
loop_
_entity_poly.entity_id
_entity_poly.type
_entity_poly.pdbx_seq_one_letter_code
_entity_poly.pdbx_strand_id
1 'polypeptide(L)'
;MAQAVAAYEKVWRDYLSNKCNLAERQAIAHLQSLAALDAAERTADTHVTEADFAYIAGATRGNDVQLLERALKAYGQHLNLIPFNTNARRMMAETYMRLRRYEEAFDVFDELLNMLSDFKEDEIGELEIAPFRLRHDADQLELLLGCGDIKIGMADSMTDAIRFFRELADDLDRGAVRVDTDSVSQRIRRTRVKSLPAEAQARLYLHGYNRLPPLKGLGVGARSLHGLCDRAFWVEKDPLAHHPKAVWADIAEKYVSERLVVVDEFLSADALEELRRFVARAPIFRTMRAGFLGSFPADGATHVVIRKLAESLRERLPSLLDKQPLGLWWFFKYTDEAPNGIGIHADPAAVNINIWLTPDEARVRGGGLTVFKRVADDRSAVADYNHEFASEEAEMVLRQQLEEGGSVHVEYRANRAVIFISDQFHVSEPFEFKRGYENHRVNLTLLFGDRLATSQAGVAEAPHAAARDTSADDLFG
;
A
#
# COMPACT_ATOMS: atom_id res chain seq x y z
N MET A 1 30.96 16.23 -3.97
CA MET A 1 29.85 15.68 -3.19
C MET A 1 28.53 16.42 -3.48
N ALA A 2 28.39 17.72 -3.19
CA ALA A 2 27.12 18.46 -3.42
C ALA A 2 26.57 18.40 -4.86
N GLN A 3 27.42 18.48 -5.89
CA GLN A 3 27.01 18.36 -7.30
C GLN A 3 26.52 16.94 -7.65
N ALA A 4 27.10 15.90 -7.05
CA ALA A 4 26.67 14.52 -7.29
C ALA A 4 25.32 14.23 -6.63
N VAL A 5 25.08 14.76 -5.42
CA VAL A 5 23.80 14.67 -4.73
C VAL A 5 22.70 15.41 -5.53
N ALA A 6 22.97 16.64 -5.97
CA ALA A 6 22.02 17.40 -6.77
C ALA A 6 21.68 16.72 -8.12
N ALA A 7 22.65 16.06 -8.74
CA ALA A 7 22.42 15.27 -9.96
C ALA A 7 21.55 14.03 -9.69
N TYR A 8 21.79 13.33 -8.60
CA TYR A 8 21.00 12.18 -8.16
C TYR A 8 19.55 12.57 -7.88
N GLU A 9 19.35 13.59 -7.04
CA GLU A 9 18.00 14.12 -6.74
C GLU A 9 17.26 14.57 -7.99
N LYS A 10 17.98 15.13 -8.97
CA LYS A 10 17.38 15.55 -10.24
C LYS A 10 16.86 14.36 -11.04
N VAL A 11 17.59 13.26 -11.13
CA VAL A 11 17.16 12.06 -11.87
C VAL A 11 15.88 11.49 -11.24
N TRP A 12 15.86 11.38 -9.91
CA TRP A 12 14.66 10.95 -9.19
C TRP A 12 13.48 11.89 -9.44
N ARG A 13 13.69 13.20 -9.31
CA ARG A 13 12.65 14.21 -9.57
C ARG A 13 12.09 14.11 -10.99
N ASP A 14 12.95 13.94 -11.99
CA ASP A 14 12.52 13.82 -13.39
C ASP A 14 11.74 12.51 -13.60
N TYR A 15 12.15 11.40 -12.95
CA TYR A 15 11.43 10.13 -12.96
C TYR A 15 10.05 10.26 -12.30
N LEU A 16 10.01 10.80 -11.09
CA LEU A 16 8.80 11.02 -10.30
C LEU A 16 7.82 12.00 -10.97
N SER A 17 8.32 12.95 -11.75
CA SER A 17 7.51 13.89 -12.55
C SER A 17 7.14 13.32 -13.93
N ASN A 18 7.21 12.03 -14.13
CA ASN A 18 6.89 11.33 -15.39
C ASN A 18 7.68 11.82 -16.63
N LYS A 19 8.87 12.41 -16.42
CA LYS A 19 9.81 12.79 -17.48
C LYS A 19 10.73 11.60 -17.84
N CYS A 20 10.13 10.46 -18.11
CA CYS A 20 10.81 9.15 -18.20
C CYS A 20 11.99 9.14 -19.17
N ASN A 21 11.84 9.70 -20.39
CA ASN A 21 12.92 9.77 -21.37
C ASN A 21 14.13 10.62 -20.90
N LEU A 22 13.90 11.62 -20.07
CA LEU A 22 14.97 12.45 -19.50
C LEU A 22 15.66 11.72 -18.35
N ALA A 23 14.87 11.17 -17.44
CA ALA A 23 15.35 10.36 -16.32
C ALA A 23 16.18 9.16 -16.80
N GLU A 24 15.70 8.43 -17.80
CA GLU A 24 16.40 7.30 -18.43
C GLU A 24 17.77 7.71 -18.96
N ARG A 25 17.84 8.74 -19.80
CA ARG A 25 19.12 9.20 -20.38
C ARG A 25 20.12 9.60 -19.31
N GLN A 26 19.65 10.31 -18.27
CA GLN A 26 20.49 10.71 -17.14
C GLN A 26 20.96 9.49 -16.35
N ALA A 27 20.07 8.56 -16.02
CA ALA A 27 20.40 7.32 -15.30
C ALA A 27 21.45 6.50 -16.07
N ILE A 28 21.28 6.30 -17.38
CA ILE A 28 22.25 5.58 -18.21
C ILE A 28 23.63 6.26 -18.23
N ALA A 29 23.67 7.59 -18.34
CA ALA A 29 24.94 8.33 -18.31
C ALA A 29 25.67 8.15 -16.97
N HIS A 30 24.92 8.17 -15.85
CA HIS A 30 25.48 7.92 -14.52
C HIS A 30 25.95 6.47 -14.36
N LEU A 31 25.20 5.49 -14.87
CA LEU A 31 25.61 4.08 -14.86
C LEU A 31 26.93 3.84 -15.63
N GLN A 32 27.13 4.55 -16.73
CA GLN A 32 28.40 4.49 -17.48
C GLN A 32 29.56 5.07 -16.67
N SER A 33 29.35 6.20 -15.98
CA SER A 33 30.34 6.80 -15.10
C SER A 33 30.70 5.90 -13.92
N LEU A 34 29.71 5.28 -13.29
CA LEU A 34 29.91 4.34 -12.17
C LEU A 34 30.63 3.05 -12.61
N ALA A 35 30.39 2.60 -13.85
CA ALA A 35 31.07 1.42 -14.40
C ALA A 35 32.59 1.63 -14.60
N ALA A 36 33.05 2.89 -14.68
CA ALA A 36 34.46 3.22 -14.81
C ALA A 36 35.21 3.25 -13.47
N LEU A 37 34.50 3.12 -12.33
CA LEU A 37 35.15 3.10 -11.01
C LEU A 37 35.85 1.77 -10.73
N ASP A 38 37.03 1.85 -10.17
CA ASP A 38 37.77 0.67 -9.66
C ASP A 38 37.08 0.04 -8.45
N ALA A 39 37.37 -1.23 -8.18
CA ALA A 39 36.78 -1.95 -7.05
C ALA A 39 37.03 -1.28 -5.69
N ALA A 40 38.19 -0.63 -5.54
CA ALA A 40 38.57 0.09 -4.31
C ALA A 40 37.80 1.42 -4.12
N GLU A 41 37.25 1.97 -5.18
CA GLU A 41 36.43 3.21 -5.15
C GLU A 41 34.96 2.95 -4.90
N ARG A 42 34.52 1.69 -4.93
CA ARG A 42 33.14 1.28 -4.73
C ARG A 42 32.80 1.22 -3.24
N THR A 43 31.99 2.17 -2.80
CA THR A 43 31.48 2.29 -1.44
C THR A 43 30.01 1.84 -1.38
N ALA A 44 29.45 1.79 -0.18
CA ALA A 44 28.02 1.54 0.00
C ALA A 44 27.16 2.54 -0.79
N ASP A 45 27.53 3.83 -0.79
CA ASP A 45 26.80 4.88 -1.50
C ASP A 45 26.88 4.71 -3.03
N THR A 46 28.03 4.26 -3.56
CA THR A 46 28.14 3.98 -5.00
C THR A 46 27.28 2.78 -5.40
N HIS A 47 27.14 1.77 -4.55
CA HIS A 47 26.29 0.61 -4.81
C HIS A 47 24.80 0.98 -4.81
N VAL A 48 24.29 1.75 -3.82
CA VAL A 48 22.88 2.17 -3.81
C VAL A 48 22.58 3.11 -4.98
N THR A 49 23.48 4.03 -5.30
CA THR A 49 23.34 4.94 -6.45
C THR A 49 23.29 4.17 -7.77
N GLU A 50 24.14 3.14 -7.94
CA GLU A 50 24.10 2.25 -9.11
C GLU A 50 22.78 1.51 -9.19
N ALA A 51 22.28 1.00 -8.06
CA ALA A 51 21.03 0.28 -7.99
C ALA A 51 19.83 1.15 -8.41
N ASP A 52 19.73 2.36 -7.86
CA ASP A 52 18.64 3.29 -8.15
C ASP A 52 18.64 3.72 -9.63
N PHE A 53 19.80 4.03 -10.20
CA PHE A 53 19.86 4.37 -11.62
C PHE A 53 19.57 3.17 -12.53
N ALA A 54 19.99 1.97 -12.17
CA ALA A 54 19.65 0.76 -12.89
C ALA A 54 18.14 0.46 -12.80
N TYR A 55 17.53 0.67 -11.63
CA TYR A 55 16.09 0.56 -11.43
C TYR A 55 15.32 1.56 -12.31
N ILE A 56 15.67 2.86 -12.24
CA ILE A 56 15.01 3.90 -13.03
C ILE A 56 15.12 3.60 -14.53
N ALA A 57 16.32 3.29 -15.02
CA ALA A 57 16.54 2.97 -16.43
C ALA A 57 15.80 1.69 -16.86
N GLY A 58 15.76 0.67 -16.02
CA GLY A 58 15.04 -0.57 -16.26
C GLY A 58 13.53 -0.37 -16.29
N ALA A 59 13.01 0.37 -15.32
CA ALA A 59 11.59 0.70 -15.23
C ALA A 59 11.11 1.50 -16.45
N THR A 60 11.83 2.55 -16.82
CA THR A 60 11.49 3.43 -17.95
C THR A 60 11.58 2.75 -19.32
N ARG A 61 12.34 1.65 -19.43
CA ARG A 61 12.44 0.79 -20.62
C ARG A 61 11.43 -0.34 -20.66
N GLY A 62 10.31 -0.22 -19.99
CA GLY A 62 9.28 -1.25 -19.98
C GLY A 62 9.68 -2.51 -19.20
N ASN A 63 10.36 -2.32 -18.09
CA ASN A 63 10.89 -3.37 -17.22
C ASN A 63 12.02 -4.19 -17.87
N ASP A 64 13.05 -3.50 -18.36
CA ASP A 64 14.26 -4.14 -18.91
C ASP A 64 14.90 -5.07 -17.86
N VAL A 65 14.88 -6.36 -18.14
CA VAL A 65 15.30 -7.42 -17.22
C VAL A 65 16.79 -7.27 -16.84
N GLN A 66 17.65 -6.93 -17.78
CA GLN A 66 19.10 -6.84 -17.52
C GLN A 66 19.41 -5.66 -16.58
N LEU A 67 18.76 -4.54 -16.77
CA LEU A 67 18.92 -3.38 -15.91
C LEU A 67 18.32 -3.62 -14.51
N LEU A 68 17.16 -4.25 -14.42
CA LEU A 68 16.55 -4.59 -13.13
C LEU A 68 17.36 -5.65 -12.36
N GLU A 69 17.91 -6.66 -13.02
CA GLU A 69 18.84 -7.61 -12.38
C GLU A 69 20.15 -6.93 -11.91
N ARG A 70 20.64 -5.95 -12.67
CA ARG A 70 21.77 -5.11 -12.24
C ARG A 70 21.42 -4.32 -10.98
N ALA A 71 20.22 -3.76 -10.91
CA ALA A 71 19.72 -3.07 -9.71
C ALA A 71 19.68 -4.00 -8.50
N LEU A 72 19.13 -5.22 -8.63
CA LEU A 72 19.10 -6.20 -7.54
C LEU A 72 20.49 -6.55 -7.03
N LYS A 73 21.45 -6.78 -7.94
CA LYS A 73 22.83 -7.07 -7.55
C LYS A 73 23.44 -5.92 -6.75
N ALA A 74 23.24 -4.69 -7.19
CA ALA A 74 23.80 -3.51 -6.55
C ALA A 74 23.11 -3.23 -5.18
N TYR A 75 21.78 -3.40 -5.06
CA TYR A 75 21.09 -3.35 -3.76
C TYR A 75 21.63 -4.42 -2.80
N GLY A 76 21.83 -5.65 -3.27
CA GLY A 76 22.43 -6.72 -2.45
C GLY A 76 23.81 -6.36 -1.96
N GLN A 77 24.70 -5.78 -2.80
CA GLN A 77 26.02 -5.31 -2.40
C GLN A 77 25.94 -4.18 -1.36
N HIS A 78 25.03 -3.21 -1.54
CA HIS A 78 24.81 -2.16 -0.56
C HIS A 78 24.33 -2.73 0.78
N LEU A 79 23.35 -3.62 0.78
CA LEU A 79 22.78 -4.21 1.99
C LEU A 79 23.75 -5.13 2.74
N ASN A 80 24.74 -5.70 2.05
CA ASN A 80 25.86 -6.41 2.70
C ASN A 80 26.75 -5.45 3.53
N LEU A 81 26.86 -4.20 3.12
CA LEU A 81 27.64 -3.18 3.83
C LEU A 81 26.79 -2.41 4.87
N ILE A 82 25.52 -2.14 4.54
CA ILE A 82 24.58 -1.41 5.39
C ILE A 82 23.26 -2.21 5.51
N PRO A 83 23.22 -3.25 6.36
CA PRO A 83 22.08 -4.18 6.45
C PRO A 83 20.76 -3.54 6.87
N PHE A 84 20.82 -2.41 7.57
CA PHE A 84 19.65 -1.74 8.13
C PHE A 84 19.11 -0.59 7.25
N ASN A 85 19.52 -0.47 6.00
CA ASN A 85 18.95 0.50 5.08
C ASN A 85 17.58 0.03 4.60
N THR A 86 16.52 0.54 5.24
CA THR A 86 15.12 0.21 4.95
C THR A 86 14.70 0.66 3.55
N ASN A 87 15.19 1.81 3.07
CA ASN A 87 14.86 2.30 1.73
C ASN A 87 15.45 1.41 0.63
N ALA A 88 16.75 1.05 0.74
CA ALA A 88 17.38 0.14 -0.23
C ALA A 88 16.67 -1.24 -0.24
N ARG A 89 16.23 -1.72 0.93
CA ARG A 89 15.47 -2.97 1.04
C ARG A 89 14.09 -2.87 0.38
N ARG A 90 13.38 -1.77 0.58
CA ARG A 90 12.10 -1.49 -0.09
C ARG A 90 12.28 -1.46 -1.61
N MET A 91 13.28 -0.72 -2.11
CA MET A 91 13.57 -0.63 -3.54
C MET A 91 13.98 -1.98 -4.16
N MET A 92 14.68 -2.83 -3.40
CA MET A 92 14.99 -4.20 -3.79
C MET A 92 13.69 -5.03 -3.97
N ALA A 93 12.75 -4.93 -3.03
CA ALA A 93 11.45 -5.60 -3.14
C ALA A 93 10.66 -5.11 -4.37
N GLU A 94 10.61 -3.80 -4.59
CA GLU A 94 9.94 -3.21 -5.77
C GLU A 94 10.61 -3.66 -7.09
N THR A 95 11.93 -3.84 -7.08
CA THR A 95 12.65 -4.37 -8.25
C THR A 95 12.24 -5.82 -8.54
N TYR A 96 12.11 -6.66 -7.50
CA TYR A 96 11.56 -8.01 -7.63
C TYR A 96 10.12 -8.01 -8.16
N MET A 97 9.27 -7.06 -7.69
CA MET A 97 7.90 -6.90 -8.19
C MET A 97 7.87 -6.62 -9.70
N ARG A 98 8.73 -5.71 -10.19
CA ARG A 98 8.85 -5.41 -11.63
C ARG A 98 9.28 -6.62 -12.46
N LEU A 99 10.14 -7.47 -11.89
CA LEU A 99 10.56 -8.74 -12.49
C LEU A 99 9.53 -9.86 -12.33
N ARG A 100 8.40 -9.62 -11.64
CA ARG A 100 7.37 -10.60 -11.28
C ARG A 100 7.89 -11.75 -10.40
N ARG A 101 8.97 -11.52 -9.72
CA ARG A 101 9.53 -12.41 -8.70
C ARG A 101 8.83 -12.10 -7.37
N TYR A 102 7.51 -12.36 -7.36
CA TYR A 102 6.64 -11.95 -6.25
C TYR A 102 6.96 -12.65 -4.94
N GLU A 103 7.46 -13.89 -4.97
CA GLU A 103 7.85 -14.60 -3.76
C GLU A 103 9.02 -13.92 -3.07
N GLU A 104 10.09 -13.63 -3.82
CA GLU A 104 11.25 -12.92 -3.29
C GLU A 104 10.91 -11.49 -2.86
N ALA A 105 10.03 -10.80 -3.58
CA ALA A 105 9.56 -9.48 -3.18
C ALA A 105 8.85 -9.54 -1.81
N PHE A 106 7.97 -10.51 -1.61
CA PHE A 106 7.23 -10.69 -0.36
C PHE A 106 8.15 -11.04 0.81
N ASP A 107 9.15 -11.91 0.57
CA ASP A 107 10.14 -12.24 1.59
C ASP A 107 10.94 -10.99 2.03
N VAL A 108 11.30 -10.10 1.09
CA VAL A 108 12.00 -8.83 1.40
C VAL A 108 11.09 -7.85 2.15
N PHE A 109 9.81 -7.75 1.80
CA PHE A 109 8.85 -6.93 2.56
C PHE A 109 8.63 -7.47 3.97
N ASP A 110 8.60 -8.78 4.15
CA ASP A 110 8.50 -9.40 5.48
C ASP A 110 9.75 -9.12 6.34
N GLU A 111 10.94 -9.15 5.74
CA GLU A 111 12.16 -8.73 6.42
C GLU A 111 12.09 -7.25 6.82
N LEU A 112 11.59 -6.39 5.94
CA LEU A 112 11.41 -4.97 6.22
C LEU A 112 10.42 -4.75 7.38
N LEU A 113 9.29 -5.44 7.40
CA LEU A 113 8.34 -5.39 8.51
C LEU A 113 8.98 -5.81 9.84
N ASN A 114 9.82 -6.85 9.83
CA ASN A 114 10.53 -7.28 11.03
C ASN A 114 11.45 -6.18 11.55
N MET A 115 12.21 -5.54 10.66
CA MET A 115 13.11 -4.44 11.01
C MET A 115 12.34 -3.25 11.59
N LEU A 116 11.22 -2.86 10.97
CA LEU A 116 10.38 -1.75 11.42
C LEU A 116 9.61 -2.05 12.70
N SER A 117 9.54 -3.32 13.11
CA SER A 117 8.88 -3.76 14.35
C SER A 117 9.87 -4.01 15.49
N ASP A 118 11.16 -4.15 15.18
CA ASP A 118 12.24 -4.36 16.14
C ASP A 118 12.94 -3.03 16.47
N PHE A 119 12.33 -2.27 17.37
CA PHE A 119 12.87 -0.99 17.85
C PHE A 119 13.05 -1.03 19.37
N LYS A 120 13.95 -0.17 19.87
CA LYS A 120 14.26 -0.05 21.28
C LYS A 120 13.29 0.88 22.00
N GLU A 121 13.34 0.85 23.33
CA GLU A 121 12.47 1.69 24.17
C GLU A 121 12.69 3.18 23.94
N ASP A 122 13.91 3.62 23.70
CA ASP A 122 14.25 5.01 23.40
C ASP A 122 13.84 5.48 22.01
N GLU A 123 13.54 4.54 21.10
CA GLU A 123 13.10 4.84 19.72
C GLU A 123 11.57 4.98 19.61
N ILE A 124 10.80 4.53 20.60
CA ILE A 124 9.33 4.60 20.56
C ILE A 124 8.82 6.04 20.41
N GLY A 125 9.59 7.01 20.91
CA GLY A 125 9.24 8.44 20.85
C GLY A 125 9.00 8.96 19.42
N GLU A 126 9.59 8.36 18.42
CA GLU A 126 9.44 8.76 17.02
C GLU A 126 8.16 8.22 16.36
N LEU A 127 7.49 7.27 17.00
CA LEU A 127 6.22 6.74 16.49
C LEU A 127 5.09 7.76 16.70
N GLU A 128 4.06 7.62 15.86
CA GLU A 128 2.81 8.38 15.98
C GLU A 128 1.69 7.48 16.50
N ILE A 129 0.78 8.09 17.26
CA ILE A 129 -0.46 7.47 17.74
C ILE A 129 -1.66 8.34 17.38
N ALA A 130 -2.82 7.70 17.30
CA ALA A 130 -4.11 8.38 17.22
C ALA A 130 -5.15 7.58 18.01
N PRO A 131 -6.19 8.21 18.60
CA PRO A 131 -7.21 7.51 19.38
C PRO A 131 -7.86 6.35 18.62
N PHE A 132 -8.27 6.55 17.37
CA PHE A 132 -8.91 5.53 16.56
C PHE A 132 -7.98 4.34 16.26
N ARG A 133 -6.66 4.58 16.11
CA ARG A 133 -5.67 3.52 15.93
C ARG A 133 -5.49 2.70 17.21
N LEU A 134 -5.42 3.34 18.37
CA LEU A 134 -5.31 2.64 19.65
C LEU A 134 -6.53 1.77 19.92
N ARG A 135 -7.75 2.26 19.62
CA ARG A 135 -8.99 1.46 19.73
C ARG A 135 -8.98 0.28 18.77
N HIS A 136 -8.59 0.51 17.52
CA HIS A 136 -8.44 -0.57 16.53
C HIS A 136 -7.47 -1.66 17.01
N ASP A 137 -6.30 -1.27 17.53
CA ASP A 137 -5.31 -2.24 17.99
C ASP A 137 -5.79 -2.99 19.25
N ALA A 138 -6.52 -2.33 20.14
CA ALA A 138 -7.17 -2.96 21.29
C ALA A 138 -8.21 -4.00 20.85
N ASP A 139 -9.07 -3.66 19.90
CA ASP A 139 -10.12 -4.57 19.39
C ASP A 139 -9.51 -5.77 18.63
N GLN A 140 -8.41 -5.54 17.91
CA GLN A 140 -7.67 -6.63 17.26
C GLN A 140 -7.05 -7.59 18.27
N LEU A 141 -6.43 -7.07 19.34
CA LEU A 141 -5.88 -7.90 20.39
C LEU A 141 -6.98 -8.71 21.12
N GLU A 142 -8.15 -8.11 21.33
CA GLU A 142 -9.31 -8.79 21.92
C GLU A 142 -9.79 -9.94 21.03
N LEU A 143 -9.89 -9.72 19.70
CA LEU A 143 -10.20 -10.77 18.73
C LEU A 143 -9.16 -11.90 18.78
N LEU A 144 -7.87 -11.58 18.79
CA LEU A 144 -6.80 -12.59 18.85
C LEU A 144 -6.83 -13.42 20.13
N LEU A 145 -7.15 -12.81 21.28
CA LEU A 145 -7.37 -13.53 22.54
C LEU A 145 -8.57 -14.46 22.45
N GLY A 146 -9.69 -13.97 21.92
CA GLY A 146 -10.93 -14.74 21.74
C GLY A 146 -10.76 -15.95 20.81
N CYS A 147 -9.94 -15.82 19.77
CA CYS A 147 -9.61 -16.90 18.84
C CYS A 147 -8.56 -17.88 19.40
N GLY A 148 -7.91 -17.58 20.53
CA GLY A 148 -6.83 -18.37 21.08
C GLY A 148 -5.53 -18.32 20.27
N ASP A 149 -5.35 -17.25 19.47
CA ASP A 149 -4.19 -17.07 18.58
C ASP A 149 -2.94 -16.55 19.35
N ILE A 150 -3.12 -16.07 20.58
CA ILE A 150 -2.02 -15.58 21.42
C ILE A 150 -1.31 -16.74 22.14
N LYS A 151 0.02 -16.66 22.27
CA LYS A 151 0.84 -17.64 23.01
C LYS A 151 0.35 -17.79 24.44
N ILE A 152 0.36 -19.04 24.94
CA ILE A 152 0.04 -19.36 26.34
C ILE A 152 0.95 -18.56 27.28
N GLY A 153 0.36 -17.95 28.31
CA GLY A 153 1.08 -17.11 29.29
C GLY A 153 1.16 -15.63 28.92
N MET A 154 0.68 -15.21 27.72
CA MET A 154 0.65 -13.81 27.33
C MET A 154 -0.72 -13.13 27.48
N ALA A 155 -1.75 -13.90 27.86
CA ALA A 155 -3.13 -13.42 27.91
C ALA A 155 -3.32 -12.25 28.89
N ASP A 156 -2.72 -12.30 30.07
CA ASP A 156 -2.82 -11.24 31.08
C ASP A 156 -2.18 -9.93 30.58
N SER A 157 -0.97 -10.05 29.99
CA SER A 157 -0.26 -8.90 29.42
C SER A 157 -1.06 -8.26 28.25
N MET A 158 -1.70 -9.07 27.42
CA MET A 158 -2.55 -8.58 26.32
C MET A 158 -3.84 -7.95 26.84
N THR A 159 -4.43 -8.48 27.88
CA THR A 159 -5.60 -7.87 28.55
C THR A 159 -5.25 -6.50 29.14
N ASP A 160 -4.07 -6.36 29.73
CA ASP A 160 -3.56 -5.07 30.18
C ASP A 160 -3.28 -4.09 29.03
N ALA A 161 -2.75 -4.58 27.91
CA ALA A 161 -2.54 -3.78 26.71
C ALA A 161 -3.87 -3.24 26.13
N ILE A 162 -4.89 -4.10 26.01
CA ILE A 162 -6.23 -3.73 25.53
C ILE A 162 -6.82 -2.60 26.39
N ARG A 163 -6.79 -2.80 27.71
CA ARG A 163 -7.28 -1.78 28.66
C ARG A 163 -6.52 -0.46 28.50
N PHE A 164 -5.19 -0.52 28.50
CA PHE A 164 -4.35 0.66 28.41
C PHE A 164 -4.55 1.42 27.09
N PHE A 165 -4.64 0.73 25.96
CA PHE A 165 -4.85 1.40 24.67
C PHE A 165 -6.20 2.11 24.62
N ARG A 166 -7.26 1.52 25.16
CA ARG A 166 -8.58 2.15 25.26
C ARG A 166 -8.56 3.37 26.20
N GLU A 167 -7.97 3.24 27.39
CA GLU A 167 -7.83 4.35 28.36
C GLU A 167 -7.05 5.52 27.75
N LEU A 168 -5.90 5.24 27.10
CA LEU A 168 -5.08 6.27 26.47
C LEU A 168 -5.81 6.95 25.31
N ALA A 169 -6.55 6.19 24.50
CA ALA A 169 -7.38 6.76 23.44
C ALA A 169 -8.43 7.73 23.99
N ASP A 170 -9.13 7.35 25.05
CA ASP A 170 -10.13 8.18 25.70
C ASP A 170 -9.53 9.42 26.36
N ASP A 171 -8.33 9.30 26.93
CA ASP A 171 -7.61 10.44 27.55
C ASP A 171 -7.15 11.43 26.49
N LEU A 172 -6.69 10.96 25.33
CA LEU A 172 -6.34 11.80 24.19
C LEU A 172 -7.56 12.55 23.64
N ASP A 173 -8.71 11.88 23.50
CA ASP A 173 -9.95 12.51 23.01
C ASP A 173 -10.49 13.57 23.96
N ARG A 174 -10.37 13.34 25.28
CA ARG A 174 -10.77 14.31 26.31
C ARG A 174 -9.78 15.45 26.51
N GLY A 175 -8.61 15.40 25.86
CA GLY A 175 -7.53 16.38 26.09
C GLY A 175 -6.93 16.28 27.49
N ALA A 176 -7.11 15.16 28.20
CA ALA A 176 -6.56 14.90 29.52
C ALA A 176 -5.04 14.73 29.49
N VAL A 177 -4.50 14.28 28.38
CA VAL A 177 -3.06 14.23 28.13
C VAL A 177 -2.65 15.49 27.39
N ARG A 178 -1.75 16.27 27.95
CA ARG A 178 -1.16 17.42 27.27
C ARG A 178 -0.25 16.92 26.17
N VAL A 179 -0.59 17.29 24.94
CA VAL A 179 0.17 16.99 23.74
C VAL A 179 0.76 18.30 23.24
N ASP A 180 2.03 18.26 22.83
CA ASP A 180 2.66 19.41 22.18
C ASP A 180 2.04 19.58 20.80
N THR A 181 1.30 20.68 20.58
CA THR A 181 0.42 20.90 19.43
C THR A 181 1.15 21.27 18.14
N ASP A 182 2.45 21.48 18.17
CA ASP A 182 3.23 21.91 17.00
C ASP A 182 3.39 20.83 15.90
N SER A 183 2.89 19.62 16.13
CA SER A 183 3.02 18.49 15.21
C SER A 183 1.68 17.89 14.72
N VAL A 184 0.56 18.57 14.95
CA VAL A 184 -0.76 18.02 14.58
C VAL A 184 -1.10 18.41 13.15
N SER A 185 -1.13 17.44 12.24
CA SER A 185 -1.92 17.56 11.01
C SER A 185 -3.38 17.81 11.41
N GLN A 186 -3.95 18.96 11.02
CA GLN A 186 -5.29 19.39 11.47
C GLN A 186 -6.42 18.42 11.09
N ARG A 187 -6.20 17.52 10.10
CA ARG A 187 -7.18 16.53 9.63
C ARG A 187 -7.13 15.21 10.42
N ILE A 188 -5.99 14.87 11.01
CA ILE A 188 -5.83 13.65 11.81
C ILE A 188 -5.24 14.07 13.13
N ARG A 189 -5.91 13.77 14.24
CA ARG A 189 -5.35 13.96 15.59
C ARG A 189 -4.25 12.94 15.83
N ARG A 190 -3.11 13.10 15.16
CA ARG A 190 -1.91 12.31 15.40
C ARG A 190 -1.06 13.00 16.45
N THR A 191 -0.47 12.20 17.30
CA THR A 191 0.42 12.67 18.37
C THR A 191 1.68 11.86 18.30
N ARG A 192 2.85 12.49 18.27
CA ARG A 192 4.11 11.77 18.45
C ARG A 192 4.22 11.25 19.86
N VAL A 193 4.65 10.00 20.01
CA VAL A 193 4.77 9.35 21.31
C VAL A 193 5.69 10.15 22.25
N LYS A 194 6.75 10.76 21.75
CA LYS A 194 7.66 11.62 22.54
C LYS A 194 7.00 12.83 23.21
N SER A 195 5.83 13.26 22.75
CA SER A 195 5.08 14.36 23.39
C SER A 195 4.16 13.88 24.51
N LEU A 196 4.09 12.59 24.76
CA LEU A 196 3.34 12.03 25.88
C LEU A 196 4.17 12.04 27.17
N PRO A 197 3.54 11.93 28.36
CA PRO A 197 4.23 11.66 29.61
C PRO A 197 5.13 10.40 29.50
N ALA A 198 6.29 10.41 30.13
CA ALA A 198 7.26 9.30 30.05
C ALA A 198 6.67 7.96 30.49
N GLU A 199 5.75 7.97 31.46
CA GLU A 199 5.03 6.75 31.87
C GLU A 199 4.18 6.16 30.73
N ALA A 200 3.48 7.00 29.97
CA ALA A 200 2.68 6.55 28.83
C ALA A 200 3.58 6.02 27.70
N GLN A 201 4.73 6.66 27.45
CA GLN A 201 5.72 6.16 26.49
C GLN A 201 6.24 4.78 26.86
N ALA A 202 6.66 4.60 28.14
CA ALA A 202 7.15 3.31 28.63
C ALA A 202 6.05 2.23 28.57
N ARG A 203 4.80 2.57 28.89
CA ARG A 203 3.66 1.62 28.77
C ARG A 203 3.36 1.24 27.33
N LEU A 204 3.41 2.18 26.37
CA LEU A 204 3.27 1.86 24.93
C LEU A 204 4.34 0.86 24.48
N TYR A 205 5.59 1.06 24.90
CA TYR A 205 6.66 0.12 24.62
C TYR A 205 6.43 -1.24 25.29
N LEU A 206 6.11 -1.27 26.57
CA LEU A 206 5.86 -2.48 27.34
C LEU A 206 4.73 -3.32 26.72
N HIS A 207 3.65 -2.68 26.28
CA HIS A 207 2.48 -3.33 25.69
C HIS A 207 2.63 -3.60 24.19
N GLY A 208 3.79 -3.34 23.60
CA GLY A 208 4.13 -3.75 22.26
C GLY A 208 3.44 -2.93 21.17
N TYR A 209 3.11 -1.65 21.43
CA TYR A 209 2.58 -0.77 20.38
C TYR A 209 3.49 -0.77 19.15
N ASN A 210 2.90 -0.94 17.98
CA ASN A 210 3.58 -1.07 16.67
C ASN A 210 4.58 -2.24 16.56
N ARG A 211 4.54 -3.20 17.46
CA ARG A 211 5.29 -4.46 17.40
C ARG A 211 4.41 -5.61 16.90
N LEU A 212 5.05 -6.68 16.48
CA LEU A 212 4.34 -7.92 16.14
C LEU A 212 3.99 -8.68 17.43
N PRO A 213 2.71 -8.96 17.68
CA PRO A 213 2.31 -9.70 18.88
C PRO A 213 2.83 -11.15 18.83
N PRO A 214 3.07 -11.77 19.99
CA PRO A 214 3.52 -13.16 20.11
C PRO A 214 2.39 -14.13 19.77
N LEU A 215 2.18 -14.42 18.49
CA LEU A 215 1.14 -15.33 18.01
C LEU A 215 1.48 -16.80 18.29
N LYS A 216 0.45 -17.61 18.59
CA LYS A 216 0.59 -19.04 18.92
C LYS A 216 1.10 -19.84 17.71
N GLY A 217 2.10 -20.70 17.98
CA GLY A 217 2.67 -21.59 16.96
C GLY A 217 3.57 -20.87 15.94
N LEU A 218 3.72 -19.58 16.04
CA LEU A 218 4.43 -18.74 15.10
C LEU A 218 5.66 -18.14 15.80
N GLY A 219 6.78 -18.08 15.10
CA GLY A 219 7.96 -17.37 15.60
C GLY A 219 7.65 -15.89 15.78
N VAL A 220 8.53 -15.16 16.46
CA VAL A 220 8.50 -13.70 16.43
C VAL A 220 9.00 -13.27 15.05
N GLY A 221 8.15 -12.56 14.27
CA GLY A 221 8.53 -12.04 12.96
C GLY A 221 7.42 -12.10 11.91
N ALA A 222 7.63 -11.47 10.77
CA ALA A 222 6.66 -11.40 9.68
C ALA A 222 6.32 -12.78 9.07
N ARG A 223 7.25 -13.73 9.08
CA ARG A 223 6.95 -15.14 8.75
C ARG A 223 5.83 -15.72 9.61
N SER A 224 5.60 -15.15 10.79
CA SER A 224 4.50 -15.52 11.66
C SER A 224 3.13 -15.05 11.13
N LEU A 225 3.05 -14.00 10.36
CA LEU A 225 1.81 -13.58 9.72
C LEU A 225 1.36 -14.58 8.65
N HIS A 226 2.31 -15.20 7.96
CA HIS A 226 2.03 -16.27 7.00
C HIS A 226 1.56 -17.58 7.63
N GLY A 227 1.85 -17.80 8.89
CA GLY A 227 1.32 -18.96 9.64
C GLY A 227 -0.16 -18.83 9.98
N LEU A 228 -0.76 -17.64 9.78
CA LEU A 228 -2.20 -17.48 9.78
C LEU A 228 -2.84 -18.04 8.49
N CYS A 229 -2.03 -18.44 7.51
CA CYS A 229 -2.43 -18.96 6.22
C CYS A 229 -1.77 -20.31 5.95
N ASP A 230 -2.53 -21.29 5.47
CA ASP A 230 -1.97 -22.53 4.94
C ASP A 230 -1.40 -22.27 3.53
N ARG A 231 -0.10 -21.96 3.45
CA ARG A 231 0.59 -21.74 2.17
C ARG A 231 0.47 -22.94 1.23
N ALA A 232 0.53 -24.17 1.77
CA ALA A 232 0.44 -25.37 0.96
C ALA A 232 -0.92 -25.50 0.28
N PHE A 233 -1.99 -25.12 0.97
CA PHE A 233 -3.34 -25.08 0.41
C PHE A 233 -3.41 -24.15 -0.83
N TRP A 234 -2.69 -23.02 -0.82
CA TRP A 234 -2.73 -22.01 -1.90
C TRP A 234 -1.76 -22.30 -3.05
N VAL A 235 -0.90 -23.32 -2.97
CA VAL A 235 0.02 -23.68 -4.08
C VAL A 235 -0.76 -24.02 -5.35
N GLU A 236 -1.83 -24.81 -5.22
CA GLU A 236 -2.63 -25.32 -6.35
C GLU A 236 -4.00 -24.64 -6.53
N LYS A 237 -4.40 -23.76 -5.59
CA LYS A 237 -5.71 -23.12 -5.62
C LYS A 237 -5.69 -21.81 -6.45
N ASP A 238 -6.71 -21.64 -7.27
CA ASP A 238 -6.98 -20.37 -7.94
C ASP A 238 -7.76 -19.46 -6.98
N PRO A 239 -7.27 -18.24 -6.67
CA PRO A 239 -7.99 -17.30 -5.82
C PRO A 239 -9.17 -16.63 -6.52
N LEU A 240 -9.27 -16.70 -7.84
CA LEU A 240 -10.40 -16.16 -8.59
C LEU A 240 -11.58 -17.12 -8.58
N ALA A 241 -12.79 -16.57 -8.59
CA ALA A 241 -13.98 -17.36 -8.79
C ALA A 241 -14.00 -17.98 -10.21
N HIS A 242 -14.70 -19.09 -10.31
CA HIS A 242 -14.82 -19.77 -11.60
C HIS A 242 -15.76 -19.00 -12.53
N HIS A 243 -15.18 -18.23 -13.45
CA HIS A 243 -15.88 -17.61 -14.55
C HIS A 243 -15.49 -18.28 -15.88
N PRO A 244 -16.42 -18.50 -16.81
CA PRO A 244 -16.11 -18.99 -18.15
C PRO A 244 -15.10 -18.09 -18.88
N LYS A 245 -14.28 -18.66 -19.76
CA LYS A 245 -13.30 -17.88 -20.56
C LYS A 245 -13.94 -16.71 -21.33
N ALA A 246 -15.17 -16.87 -21.78
CA ALA A 246 -15.93 -15.83 -22.48
C ALA A 246 -16.17 -14.60 -21.60
N VAL A 247 -16.39 -14.79 -20.28
CA VAL A 247 -16.55 -13.68 -19.32
C VAL A 247 -15.27 -12.89 -19.18
N TRP A 248 -14.11 -13.55 -19.09
CA TRP A 248 -12.82 -12.87 -19.04
C TRP A 248 -12.49 -12.11 -20.33
N ALA A 249 -12.89 -12.65 -21.50
CA ALA A 249 -12.76 -11.95 -22.77
C ALA A 249 -13.67 -10.70 -22.82
N ASP A 250 -14.92 -10.80 -22.35
CA ASP A 250 -15.86 -9.68 -22.26
C ASP A 250 -15.35 -8.59 -21.29
N ILE A 251 -14.76 -8.98 -20.14
CA ILE A 251 -14.10 -8.06 -19.21
C ILE A 251 -13.00 -7.28 -19.93
N ALA A 252 -12.14 -7.97 -20.67
CA ALA A 252 -11.04 -7.33 -21.40
C ALA A 252 -11.55 -6.35 -22.48
N GLU A 253 -12.59 -6.73 -23.23
CA GLU A 253 -13.20 -5.89 -24.26
C GLU A 253 -13.87 -4.64 -23.65
N LYS A 254 -14.66 -4.82 -22.59
CA LYS A 254 -15.31 -3.71 -21.87
C LYS A 254 -14.30 -2.77 -21.24
N TYR A 255 -13.21 -3.27 -20.67
CA TYR A 255 -12.16 -2.40 -20.13
C TYR A 255 -11.60 -1.47 -21.21
N VAL A 256 -11.37 -1.98 -22.42
CA VAL A 256 -10.84 -1.18 -23.53
C VAL A 256 -11.87 -0.15 -24.02
N SER A 257 -13.15 -0.54 -24.15
CA SER A 257 -14.21 0.31 -24.70
C SER A 257 -14.81 1.28 -23.69
N GLU A 258 -15.03 0.84 -22.45
CA GLU A 258 -15.72 1.59 -21.41
C GLU A 258 -14.78 2.17 -20.35
N ARG A 259 -13.52 1.68 -20.30
CA ARG A 259 -12.48 2.05 -19.33
C ARG A 259 -12.81 1.71 -17.88
N LEU A 260 -13.91 1.03 -17.65
CA LEU A 260 -14.36 0.54 -16.35
C LEU A 260 -15.19 -0.72 -16.53
N VAL A 261 -14.93 -1.71 -15.69
CA VAL A 261 -15.71 -2.97 -15.63
C VAL A 261 -15.99 -3.32 -14.18
N VAL A 262 -17.23 -3.77 -13.93
CA VAL A 262 -17.64 -4.30 -12.62
C VAL A 262 -17.79 -5.81 -12.72
N VAL A 263 -17.19 -6.54 -11.78
CA VAL A 263 -17.23 -8.00 -11.73
C VAL A 263 -17.71 -8.43 -10.35
N ASP A 264 -18.86 -9.05 -10.27
CA ASP A 264 -19.37 -9.67 -9.04
C ASP A 264 -18.78 -11.06 -8.84
N GLU A 265 -18.77 -11.53 -7.59
CA GLU A 265 -18.21 -12.85 -7.22
C GLU A 265 -16.78 -13.02 -7.79
N PHE A 266 -15.95 -12.02 -7.56
CA PHE A 266 -14.62 -11.94 -8.17
C PHE A 266 -13.63 -12.96 -7.58
N LEU A 267 -13.60 -13.06 -6.26
CA LEU A 267 -12.75 -14.02 -5.55
C LEU A 267 -13.51 -15.33 -5.34
N SER A 268 -12.78 -16.44 -5.33
CA SER A 268 -13.33 -17.69 -4.82
C SER A 268 -13.75 -17.53 -3.34
N ALA A 269 -14.70 -18.36 -2.90
CA ALA A 269 -15.18 -18.31 -1.52
C ALA A 269 -14.03 -18.52 -0.51
N ASP A 270 -13.13 -19.46 -0.80
CA ASP A 270 -11.94 -19.72 0.00
C ASP A 270 -11.01 -18.52 0.09
N ALA A 271 -10.78 -17.82 -1.05
CA ALA A 271 -9.90 -16.65 -1.08
C ALA A 271 -10.50 -15.45 -0.34
N LEU A 272 -11.80 -15.22 -0.50
CA LEU A 272 -12.51 -14.16 0.21
C LEU A 272 -12.47 -14.38 1.73
N GLU A 273 -12.76 -15.59 2.19
CA GLU A 273 -12.73 -15.94 3.61
C GLU A 273 -11.30 -15.83 4.18
N GLU A 274 -10.32 -16.29 3.43
CA GLU A 274 -8.92 -16.20 3.81
C GLU A 274 -8.44 -14.76 3.96
N LEU A 275 -8.78 -13.88 3.01
CA LEU A 275 -8.42 -12.46 3.10
C LEU A 275 -9.18 -11.77 4.24
N ARG A 276 -10.46 -12.09 4.46
CA ARG A 276 -11.21 -11.59 5.63
C ARG A 276 -10.54 -11.99 6.95
N ARG A 277 -10.17 -13.25 7.08
CA ARG A 277 -9.47 -13.77 8.25
C ARG A 277 -8.12 -13.06 8.43
N PHE A 278 -7.36 -12.88 7.35
CA PHE A 278 -6.06 -12.19 7.38
C PHE A 278 -6.19 -10.75 7.85
N VAL A 279 -7.07 -9.95 7.25
CA VAL A 279 -7.23 -8.52 7.62
C VAL A 279 -7.87 -8.32 9.00
N ALA A 280 -8.54 -9.33 9.55
CA ALA A 280 -9.04 -9.30 10.91
C ALA A 280 -7.94 -9.59 11.94
N ARG A 281 -7.03 -10.53 11.64
CA ARG A 281 -6.08 -11.08 12.64
C ARG A 281 -4.66 -10.57 12.51
N ALA A 282 -4.20 -10.23 11.28
CA ALA A 282 -2.84 -9.78 11.09
C ALA A 282 -2.67 -8.31 11.54
N PRO A 283 -1.63 -7.99 12.35
CA PRO A 283 -1.39 -6.63 12.85
C PRO A 283 -0.67 -5.79 11.79
N ILE A 284 -1.33 -5.59 10.65
CA ILE A 284 -0.78 -4.97 9.45
C ILE A 284 -1.27 -3.54 9.21
N PHE A 285 -2.31 -3.09 9.93
CA PHE A 285 -2.88 -1.76 9.76
C PHE A 285 -2.08 -0.69 10.50
N ARG A 286 -0.94 -0.27 9.92
CA ARG A 286 0.05 0.60 10.55
C ARG A 286 0.01 2.04 10.06
N THR A 287 -0.39 2.26 8.83
CA THR A 287 -0.50 3.60 8.25
C THR A 287 -1.81 4.25 8.65
N MET A 288 -1.73 5.39 9.32
CA MET A 288 -2.89 6.15 9.79
C MET A 288 -3.30 7.21 8.78
N ARG A 289 -4.58 7.30 8.48
CA ARG A 289 -5.20 8.34 7.63
C ARG A 289 -6.40 8.95 8.34
N ALA A 290 -6.95 10.03 7.78
CA ALA A 290 -8.15 10.65 8.33
C ALA A 290 -9.33 9.67 8.28
N GLY A 291 -9.51 8.93 9.41
CA GLY A 291 -10.63 8.02 9.61
C GLY A 291 -10.51 6.61 9.04
N PHE A 292 -9.35 6.25 8.50
CA PHE A 292 -9.08 4.86 8.12
C PHE A 292 -7.64 4.47 8.39
N LEU A 293 -7.38 3.20 8.38
CA LEU A 293 -6.06 2.61 8.49
C LEU A 293 -5.67 1.96 7.18
N GLY A 294 -4.44 2.20 6.75
CA GLY A 294 -3.83 1.57 5.60
C GLY A 294 -2.90 0.43 6.01
N SER A 295 -2.77 -0.55 5.13
CA SER A 295 -1.75 -1.58 5.20
C SER A 295 -1.15 -1.78 3.81
N PHE A 296 0.10 -1.45 3.68
CA PHE A 296 0.89 -1.57 2.46
C PHE A 296 1.82 -2.79 2.51
N PRO A 297 2.52 -3.15 1.40
CA PRO A 297 3.46 -4.27 1.41
C PRO A 297 4.47 -4.23 2.57
N ALA A 298 5.05 -3.07 2.83
CA ALA A 298 6.01 -2.87 3.92
C ALA A 298 5.39 -2.98 5.32
N ASP A 299 4.07 -2.83 5.45
CA ASP A 299 3.32 -3.03 6.69
C ASP A 299 2.96 -4.51 6.94
N GLY A 300 3.28 -5.39 6.00
CA GLY A 300 2.97 -6.83 6.07
C GLY A 300 1.75 -7.26 5.26
N ALA A 301 1.26 -6.44 4.33
CA ALA A 301 0.20 -6.84 3.38
C ALA A 301 0.71 -7.86 2.35
N THR A 302 1.48 -8.85 2.76
CA THR A 302 2.21 -9.83 1.92
C THR A 302 1.57 -11.22 1.93
N HIS A 303 0.25 -11.28 1.84
CA HIS A 303 -0.47 -12.57 1.88
C HIS A 303 -0.33 -13.34 0.55
N VAL A 304 -0.17 -14.68 0.64
CA VAL A 304 0.02 -15.55 -0.54
C VAL A 304 -1.11 -15.44 -1.56
N VAL A 305 -2.35 -15.21 -1.14
CA VAL A 305 -3.50 -15.00 -2.02
C VAL A 305 -3.29 -13.79 -2.93
N ILE A 306 -2.64 -12.71 -2.45
CA ILE A 306 -2.36 -11.51 -3.28
C ILE A 306 -1.38 -11.87 -4.41
N ARG A 307 -0.32 -12.63 -4.10
CA ARG A 307 0.62 -13.13 -5.12
C ARG A 307 -0.11 -13.97 -6.16
N LYS A 308 -0.91 -14.93 -5.69
CA LYS A 308 -1.71 -15.79 -6.56
C LYS A 308 -2.73 -15.02 -7.40
N LEU A 309 -3.33 -13.96 -6.86
CA LEU A 309 -4.20 -13.06 -7.62
C LEU A 309 -3.45 -12.39 -8.77
N ALA A 310 -2.24 -11.89 -8.52
CA ALA A 310 -1.44 -11.26 -9.57
C ALA A 310 -1.10 -12.24 -10.71
N GLU A 311 -0.77 -13.49 -10.37
CA GLU A 311 -0.48 -14.56 -11.32
C GLU A 311 -1.75 -14.94 -12.12
N SER A 312 -2.85 -15.27 -11.43
CA SER A 312 -4.11 -15.71 -12.05
C SER A 312 -4.77 -14.62 -12.90
N LEU A 313 -4.73 -13.36 -12.45
CA LEU A 313 -5.26 -12.22 -13.20
C LEU A 313 -4.50 -12.02 -14.52
N ARG A 314 -3.18 -12.15 -14.52
CA ARG A 314 -2.38 -12.06 -15.73
C ARG A 314 -2.75 -13.18 -16.72
N GLU A 315 -2.96 -14.40 -16.23
CA GLU A 315 -3.38 -15.53 -17.06
C GLU A 315 -4.79 -15.34 -17.67
N ARG A 316 -5.70 -14.72 -16.92
CA ARG A 316 -7.09 -14.47 -17.36
C ARG A 316 -7.22 -13.24 -18.25
N LEU A 317 -6.43 -12.20 -18.01
CA LEU A 317 -6.46 -10.91 -18.68
C LEU A 317 -5.10 -10.55 -19.31
N PRO A 318 -4.51 -11.41 -20.16
CA PRO A 318 -3.17 -11.19 -20.70
C PRO A 318 -3.10 -9.91 -21.54
N SER A 319 -4.15 -9.56 -22.27
CA SER A 319 -4.20 -8.31 -23.07
C SER A 319 -4.08 -7.05 -22.22
N LEU A 320 -4.46 -7.11 -20.95
CA LEU A 320 -4.37 -5.98 -20.02
C LEU A 320 -3.10 -6.03 -19.15
N LEU A 321 -2.68 -7.22 -18.69
CA LEU A 321 -1.72 -7.38 -17.62
C LEU A 321 -0.38 -8.01 -18.02
N ASP A 322 -0.24 -8.47 -19.27
CA ASP A 322 1.01 -9.14 -19.68
C ASP A 322 2.24 -8.23 -19.60
N LYS A 323 2.05 -6.93 -19.86
CA LYS A 323 3.12 -5.92 -19.74
C LYS A 323 3.06 -5.15 -18.41
N GLN A 324 2.05 -5.39 -17.58
CA GLN A 324 1.76 -4.65 -16.38
C GLN A 324 2.00 -5.54 -15.14
N PRO A 325 3.19 -5.54 -14.51
CA PRO A 325 3.39 -6.25 -13.26
C PRO A 325 2.53 -5.63 -12.15
N LEU A 326 2.15 -6.43 -11.15
CA LEU A 326 1.63 -5.87 -9.90
C LEU A 326 2.71 -5.01 -9.29
N GLY A 327 2.41 -3.76 -9.08
CA GLY A 327 3.41 -2.80 -8.63
C GLY A 327 3.17 -2.30 -7.22
N LEU A 328 1.93 -2.12 -6.82
CA LEU A 328 1.55 -1.67 -5.49
C LEU A 328 0.18 -2.25 -5.14
N TRP A 329 -0.07 -2.46 -3.87
CA TRP A 329 -1.37 -2.85 -3.35
C TRP A 329 -1.50 -2.44 -1.90
N TRP A 330 -2.74 -2.35 -1.43
CA TRP A 330 -3.03 -2.05 -0.03
C TRP A 330 -4.38 -2.59 0.39
N PHE A 331 -4.53 -2.74 1.71
CA PHE A 331 -5.82 -2.84 2.36
C PHE A 331 -6.12 -1.52 3.05
N PHE A 332 -7.32 -1.00 2.86
CA PHE A 332 -7.85 0.09 3.67
C PHE A 332 -8.97 -0.43 4.56
N LYS A 333 -8.88 -0.11 5.84
CA LYS A 333 -9.85 -0.47 6.86
C LYS A 333 -10.39 0.79 7.50
N TYR A 334 -11.67 1.04 7.31
CA TYR A 334 -12.35 2.23 7.79
C TYR A 334 -12.94 1.93 9.15
N THR A 335 -12.60 2.77 10.14
CA THR A 335 -13.11 2.64 11.51
C THR A 335 -14.47 3.32 11.66
N ASP A 336 -15.15 3.07 12.79
CA ASP A 336 -16.45 3.68 13.09
C ASP A 336 -16.40 5.22 13.21
N GLU A 337 -15.19 5.81 13.25
CA GLU A 337 -14.97 7.24 13.47
C GLU A 337 -14.90 8.07 12.18
N ALA A 338 -14.93 7.42 10.99
CA ALA A 338 -14.82 8.14 9.72
C ALA A 338 -15.78 7.65 8.63
N PRO A 339 -16.96 8.21 8.57
CA PRO A 339 -17.98 7.80 7.60
C PRO A 339 -17.75 8.35 6.17
N ASN A 340 -16.74 9.17 5.90
CA ASN A 340 -16.68 9.94 4.67
C ASN A 340 -15.81 9.34 3.54
N GLY A 341 -15.09 8.24 3.81
CA GLY A 341 -14.24 7.63 2.79
C GLY A 341 -13.04 8.51 2.37
N ILE A 342 -12.48 8.23 1.22
CA ILE A 342 -11.37 9.00 0.62
C ILE A 342 -11.95 10.00 -0.36
N GLY A 343 -11.49 11.24 -0.34
CA GLY A 343 -11.83 12.31 -1.28
C GLY A 343 -11.47 11.99 -2.73
N ILE A 344 -11.71 12.91 -3.63
CA ILE A 344 -11.41 12.73 -5.06
C ILE A 344 -9.88 12.62 -5.24
N HIS A 345 -9.43 11.58 -5.92
CA HIS A 345 -8.02 11.34 -6.23
C HIS A 345 -7.88 10.45 -7.47
N ALA A 346 -6.66 10.27 -7.95
CA ALA A 346 -6.30 9.30 -8.97
C ALA A 346 -5.03 8.55 -8.55
N ASP A 347 -4.94 7.27 -8.90
CA ASP A 347 -3.82 6.40 -8.51
C ASP A 347 -2.80 6.24 -9.66
N PRO A 348 -1.49 6.23 -9.35
CA PRO A 348 -0.44 6.23 -10.36
C PRO A 348 -0.15 4.82 -10.90
N ALA A 349 -1.03 4.25 -11.70
CA ALA A 349 -0.83 2.95 -12.36
C ALA A 349 -1.54 2.88 -13.71
N ALA A 350 -1.36 1.79 -14.44
CA ALA A 350 -2.11 1.53 -15.68
C ALA A 350 -3.50 0.99 -15.38
N VAL A 351 -3.59 0.00 -14.50
CA VAL A 351 -4.85 -0.69 -14.16
C VAL A 351 -5.04 -0.70 -12.65
N ASN A 352 -6.21 -0.26 -12.20
CA ASN A 352 -6.68 -0.36 -10.82
C ASN A 352 -7.72 -1.47 -10.71
N ILE A 353 -7.57 -2.34 -9.72
CA ILE A 353 -8.57 -3.34 -9.32
C ILE A 353 -8.90 -3.14 -7.86
N ASN A 354 -10.09 -2.65 -7.56
CA ASN A 354 -10.58 -2.42 -6.21
C ASN A 354 -11.60 -3.49 -5.85
N ILE A 355 -11.40 -4.20 -4.72
CA ILE A 355 -12.21 -5.34 -4.28
C ILE A 355 -12.74 -5.08 -2.88
N TRP A 356 -14.05 -5.17 -2.66
CA TRP A 356 -14.65 -5.02 -1.34
C TRP A 356 -14.75 -6.36 -0.61
N LEU A 357 -14.21 -6.40 0.62
CA LEU A 357 -14.09 -7.63 1.38
C LEU A 357 -15.17 -7.80 2.46
N THR A 358 -15.64 -6.72 3.08
CA THR A 358 -16.58 -6.79 4.21
C THR A 358 -17.93 -7.35 3.76
N PRO A 359 -18.58 -8.23 4.54
CA PRO A 359 -19.87 -8.82 4.19
C PRO A 359 -20.96 -7.75 3.98
N ASP A 360 -21.92 -8.02 3.06
CA ASP A 360 -23.03 -7.12 2.79
C ASP A 360 -23.91 -6.88 4.01
N GLU A 361 -24.01 -7.86 4.91
CA GLU A 361 -24.77 -7.79 6.16
C GLU A 361 -24.22 -6.75 7.14
N ALA A 362 -22.93 -6.41 7.03
CA ALA A 362 -22.32 -5.35 7.83
C ALA A 362 -22.68 -3.94 7.32
N ARG A 363 -23.04 -3.80 6.05
CA ARG A 363 -23.37 -2.51 5.44
C ARG A 363 -24.75 -2.03 5.87
N VAL A 364 -24.84 -0.77 6.29
CA VAL A 364 -26.11 -0.06 6.54
C VAL A 364 -26.48 0.76 5.30
N ARG A 365 -25.53 1.56 4.75
CA ARG A 365 -25.74 2.35 3.54
C ARG A 365 -24.43 2.78 2.88
N GLY A 366 -24.48 3.15 1.61
CA GLY A 366 -23.33 3.71 0.85
C GLY A 366 -22.16 2.75 0.71
N GLY A 367 -20.94 3.28 0.65
CA GLY A 367 -19.70 2.53 0.61
C GLY A 367 -19.25 2.11 -0.79
N GLY A 368 -19.92 2.57 -1.81
CA GLY A 368 -19.56 2.37 -3.21
C GLY A 368 -18.39 3.24 -3.66
N LEU A 369 -18.22 3.31 -4.97
CA LEU A 369 -17.17 4.08 -5.64
C LEU A 369 -17.78 4.86 -6.81
N THR A 370 -17.45 6.13 -6.93
CA THR A 370 -17.72 6.90 -8.15
C THR A 370 -16.42 7.07 -8.91
N VAL A 371 -16.39 6.65 -10.17
CA VAL A 371 -15.26 6.80 -11.09
C VAL A 371 -15.62 7.78 -12.19
N PHE A 372 -14.85 8.83 -12.34
CA PHE A 372 -15.08 9.85 -13.36
C PHE A 372 -14.40 9.45 -14.68
N LYS A 373 -14.98 9.84 -15.81
CA LYS A 373 -14.40 9.54 -17.14
C LYS A 373 -13.11 10.32 -17.41
N ARG A 374 -12.89 11.42 -16.69
CA ARG A 374 -11.67 12.23 -16.80
C ARG A 374 -10.50 11.52 -16.13
N VAL A 375 -9.36 11.53 -16.78
CA VAL A 375 -8.06 11.07 -16.26
C VAL A 375 -7.23 12.25 -15.76
N ALA A 376 -6.33 11.99 -14.81
CA ALA A 376 -5.35 12.97 -14.36
C ALA A 376 -4.34 13.31 -15.48
N ASP A 377 -3.75 14.53 -15.42
CA ASP A 377 -2.73 14.93 -16.39
C ASP A 377 -1.47 14.06 -16.22
N ASP A 378 -1.03 13.42 -17.31
CA ASP A 378 0.16 12.57 -17.35
C ASP A 378 1.48 13.32 -17.12
N ARG A 379 1.48 14.65 -17.20
CA ARG A 379 2.64 15.51 -17.00
C ARG A 379 2.83 15.97 -15.57
N SER A 380 1.81 15.83 -14.75
CA SER A 380 1.85 16.22 -13.34
C SER A 380 2.30 15.07 -12.45
N ALA A 381 3.08 15.36 -11.42
CA ALA A 381 3.36 14.39 -10.38
C ALA A 381 2.05 14.03 -9.64
N VAL A 382 1.98 12.81 -9.08
CA VAL A 382 0.79 12.34 -8.33
C VAL A 382 0.45 13.31 -7.20
N ALA A 383 1.46 13.79 -6.49
CA ALA A 383 1.30 14.78 -5.44
C ALA A 383 0.63 16.06 -5.94
N ASP A 384 0.96 16.55 -7.12
CA ASP A 384 0.46 17.84 -7.63
C ASP A 384 -1.06 17.82 -7.81
N TYR A 385 -1.61 16.78 -8.44
CA TYR A 385 -3.06 16.72 -8.68
C TYR A 385 -3.87 16.17 -7.50
N ASN A 386 -3.26 15.43 -6.58
CA ASN A 386 -3.95 14.98 -5.35
C ASN A 386 -3.87 16.05 -4.23
N HIS A 387 -2.88 16.97 -4.25
CA HIS A 387 -2.78 18.09 -3.30
C HIS A 387 -3.62 19.33 -3.69
N GLU A 388 -4.00 19.49 -4.95
CA GLU A 388 -4.83 20.61 -5.38
C GLU A 388 -6.19 20.68 -4.67
N PHE A 389 -6.59 19.61 -3.95
CA PHE A 389 -7.89 19.45 -3.30
C PHE A 389 -7.84 19.60 -1.77
N ALA A 390 -6.87 20.36 -1.28
CA ALA A 390 -6.67 20.57 0.16
C ALA A 390 -7.81 21.33 0.87
N SER A 391 -8.79 21.91 0.14
CA SER A 391 -9.97 22.54 0.72
C SER A 391 -11.27 21.93 0.19
N GLU A 392 -12.32 21.90 1.04
CA GLU A 392 -13.65 21.42 0.65
C GLU A 392 -14.23 22.19 -0.56
N GLU A 393 -13.93 23.48 -0.66
CA GLU A 393 -14.36 24.32 -1.78
C GLU A 393 -13.69 23.91 -3.09
N ALA A 394 -12.37 23.64 -3.06
CA ALA A 394 -11.64 23.17 -4.24
C ALA A 394 -12.13 21.78 -4.68
N GLU A 395 -12.41 20.89 -3.73
CA GLU A 395 -12.99 19.56 -4.02
C GLU A 395 -14.39 19.68 -4.63
N MET A 396 -15.25 20.59 -4.15
CA MET A 396 -16.57 20.81 -4.75
C MET A 396 -16.49 21.32 -6.19
N VAL A 397 -15.61 22.30 -6.46
CA VAL A 397 -15.41 22.82 -7.82
C VAL A 397 -14.91 21.74 -8.76
N LEU A 398 -13.92 20.96 -8.32
CA LEU A 398 -13.42 19.83 -9.10
C LEU A 398 -14.52 18.80 -9.36
N ARG A 399 -15.28 18.41 -8.33
CA ARG A 399 -16.38 17.44 -8.45
C ARG A 399 -17.35 17.88 -9.53
N GLN A 400 -17.78 19.14 -9.52
CA GLN A 400 -18.66 19.68 -10.55
C GLN A 400 -18.06 19.55 -11.96
N GLN A 401 -16.81 19.93 -12.13
CA GLN A 401 -16.11 19.81 -13.42
C GLN A 401 -15.95 18.36 -13.89
N LEU A 402 -15.75 17.43 -12.96
CA LEU A 402 -15.62 16.02 -13.28
C LEU A 402 -16.98 15.38 -13.63
N GLU A 403 -18.07 15.79 -12.97
CA GLU A 403 -19.43 15.34 -13.24
C GLU A 403 -19.90 15.78 -14.62
N GLU A 404 -19.55 16.99 -15.08
CA GLU A 404 -19.81 17.46 -16.44
C GLU A 404 -19.16 16.55 -17.51
N GLY A 405 -17.99 15.96 -17.21
CA GLY A 405 -17.32 14.97 -18.05
C GLY A 405 -17.93 13.57 -18.02
N GLY A 406 -18.86 13.34 -17.10
CA GLY A 406 -19.53 12.06 -16.85
C GLY A 406 -18.79 11.17 -15.85
N SER A 407 -19.56 10.39 -15.13
CA SER A 407 -19.09 9.46 -14.10
C SER A 407 -19.86 8.14 -14.16
N VAL A 408 -19.28 7.11 -13.54
CA VAL A 408 -19.94 5.81 -13.30
C VAL A 408 -19.97 5.59 -11.80
N HIS A 409 -21.20 5.43 -11.29
CA HIS A 409 -21.43 5.05 -9.91
C HIS A 409 -21.50 3.54 -9.77
N VAL A 410 -20.69 2.97 -8.87
CA VAL A 410 -20.65 1.53 -8.58
C VAL A 410 -21.07 1.31 -7.14
N GLU A 411 -22.24 0.69 -6.95
CA GLU A 411 -22.74 0.35 -5.61
C GLU A 411 -21.83 -0.68 -4.92
N TYR A 412 -21.69 -0.53 -3.61
CA TYR A 412 -21.01 -1.50 -2.77
C TYR A 412 -21.68 -2.88 -2.83
N ARG A 413 -20.89 -3.90 -3.00
CA ARG A 413 -21.26 -5.30 -2.83
C ARG A 413 -20.03 -6.10 -2.39
N ALA A 414 -20.18 -6.96 -1.39
CA ALA A 414 -19.13 -7.85 -0.98
C ALA A 414 -18.66 -8.73 -2.14
N ASN A 415 -17.35 -8.94 -2.28
CA ASN A 415 -16.73 -9.70 -3.37
C ASN A 415 -16.97 -9.13 -4.78
N ARG A 416 -17.27 -7.84 -4.89
CA ARG A 416 -17.30 -7.11 -6.16
C ARG A 416 -15.95 -6.50 -6.41
N ALA A 417 -15.44 -6.65 -7.63
CA ALA A 417 -14.27 -5.93 -8.13
C ALA A 417 -14.68 -4.84 -9.11
N VAL A 418 -14.02 -3.68 -9.00
CA VAL A 418 -14.10 -2.59 -9.97
C VAL A 418 -12.73 -2.50 -10.64
N ILE A 419 -12.69 -2.74 -11.96
CA ILE A 419 -11.47 -2.73 -12.77
C ILE A 419 -11.55 -1.48 -13.65
N PHE A 420 -10.61 -0.55 -13.52
CA PHE A 420 -10.65 0.70 -14.27
C PHE A 420 -9.26 1.24 -14.58
N ILE A 421 -9.16 2.23 -15.48
CA ILE A 421 -7.91 2.93 -15.74
C ILE A 421 -7.51 3.70 -14.49
N SER A 422 -6.35 3.41 -13.95
CA SER A 422 -5.94 3.89 -12.63
C SER A 422 -5.85 5.42 -12.52
N ASP A 423 -5.49 6.09 -13.61
CA ASP A 423 -5.43 7.56 -13.69
C ASP A 423 -6.82 8.24 -13.77
N GLN A 424 -7.93 7.51 -13.82
CA GLN A 424 -9.25 8.12 -13.71
C GLN A 424 -9.47 8.63 -12.30
N PHE A 425 -9.93 9.88 -12.19
CA PHE A 425 -10.35 10.41 -10.90
C PHE A 425 -11.47 9.55 -10.33
N HIS A 426 -11.38 9.26 -9.03
CA HIS A 426 -12.38 8.49 -8.33
C HIS A 426 -12.52 8.92 -6.87
N VAL A 427 -13.64 8.56 -6.26
CA VAL A 427 -13.98 8.96 -4.90
C VAL A 427 -14.79 7.86 -4.22
N SER A 428 -14.45 7.56 -2.97
CA SER A 428 -15.28 6.70 -2.12
C SER A 428 -16.56 7.44 -1.73
N GLU A 429 -17.69 6.75 -1.79
CA GLU A 429 -18.94 7.34 -1.29
C GLU A 429 -18.97 7.38 0.22
N PRO A 430 -19.70 8.34 0.81
CA PRO A 430 -20.05 8.28 2.21
C PRO A 430 -20.76 6.96 2.55
N PHE A 431 -20.47 6.40 3.70
CA PHE A 431 -20.99 5.10 4.09
C PHE A 431 -21.33 5.02 5.57
N GLU A 432 -22.09 4.00 5.89
CA GLU A 432 -22.33 3.57 7.25
C GLU A 432 -22.33 2.04 7.29
N PHE A 433 -21.52 1.49 8.19
CA PHE A 433 -21.45 0.08 8.50
C PHE A 433 -21.86 -0.14 9.95
N LYS A 434 -22.29 -1.34 10.28
CA LYS A 434 -22.61 -1.70 11.67
C LYS A 434 -21.37 -1.49 12.54
N ARG A 435 -21.59 -1.11 13.78
CA ARG A 435 -20.50 -0.95 14.74
C ARG A 435 -19.82 -2.28 15.06
N GLY A 436 -18.57 -2.20 15.42
CA GLY A 436 -17.75 -3.32 15.86
C GLY A 436 -16.66 -3.69 14.86
N TYR A 437 -15.56 -4.18 15.38
CA TYR A 437 -14.31 -4.44 14.67
C TYR A 437 -14.45 -5.29 13.39
N GLU A 438 -15.29 -6.34 13.44
CA GLU A 438 -15.50 -7.24 12.30
C GLU A 438 -16.39 -6.63 11.20
N ASN A 439 -17.10 -5.56 11.52
CA ASN A 439 -17.98 -4.85 10.58
C ASN A 439 -17.29 -3.69 9.87
N HIS A 440 -16.06 -3.36 10.23
CA HIS A 440 -15.31 -2.29 9.58
C HIS A 440 -15.23 -2.55 8.08
N ARG A 441 -15.51 -1.50 7.27
CA ARG A 441 -15.38 -1.59 5.82
C ARG A 441 -13.92 -1.83 5.44
N VAL A 442 -13.64 -2.88 4.68
CA VAL A 442 -12.31 -3.19 4.17
C VAL A 442 -12.36 -3.37 2.67
N ASN A 443 -11.41 -2.75 1.98
CA ASN A 443 -11.14 -3.02 0.57
C ASN A 443 -9.68 -3.40 0.34
N LEU A 444 -9.46 -4.21 -0.69
CA LEU A 444 -8.16 -4.50 -1.28
C LEU A 444 -8.07 -3.76 -2.61
N THR A 445 -7.03 -2.97 -2.80
CA THR A 445 -6.71 -2.35 -4.09
C THR A 445 -5.42 -2.93 -4.64
N LEU A 446 -5.42 -3.29 -5.91
CA LEU A 446 -4.26 -3.80 -6.64
C LEU A 446 -3.96 -2.85 -7.80
N LEU A 447 -2.75 -2.34 -7.87
CA LEU A 447 -2.27 -1.46 -8.93
C LEU A 447 -1.27 -2.19 -9.83
N PHE A 448 -1.61 -2.28 -11.11
CA PHE A 448 -0.78 -2.95 -12.10
C PHE A 448 -0.15 -1.95 -13.07
N GLY A 449 1.15 -2.13 -13.32
CA GLY A 449 1.92 -1.35 -14.28
C GLY A 449 2.15 0.09 -13.87
N ASP A 450 2.59 0.87 -14.83
CA ASP A 450 2.88 2.29 -14.69
C ASP A 450 1.80 3.12 -15.38
N ARG A 451 1.71 4.41 -15.06
CA ARG A 451 0.75 5.34 -15.68
C ARG A 451 0.82 5.28 -17.21
N LEU A 452 -0.35 5.29 -17.85
CA LEU A 452 -0.46 5.38 -19.30
C LEU A 452 -0.36 6.87 -19.72
N ALA A 453 0.44 7.17 -20.76
CA ALA A 453 0.44 8.50 -21.33
C ALA A 453 -0.92 8.84 -21.98
N THR A 454 -1.51 9.98 -21.66
CA THR A 454 -2.84 10.38 -22.16
C THR A 454 -2.92 10.50 -23.69
N SER A 455 -1.79 10.76 -24.36
CA SER A 455 -1.70 10.80 -25.82
C SER A 455 -1.89 9.43 -26.50
N GLN A 456 -1.85 8.35 -25.75
CA GLN A 456 -1.91 6.96 -26.27
C GLN A 456 -3.18 6.22 -25.87
N ALA A 457 -4.13 6.87 -25.24
CA ALA A 457 -5.41 6.24 -24.87
C ALA A 457 -6.25 5.72 -26.04
N GLY A 458 -5.75 5.81 -27.26
CA GLY A 458 -6.34 5.28 -28.50
C GLY A 458 -5.48 4.26 -29.25
N VAL A 459 -4.22 4.02 -28.84
CA VAL A 459 -3.31 3.07 -29.52
C VAL A 459 -2.51 2.35 -28.45
N ALA A 460 -2.51 1.02 -28.49
CA ALA A 460 -1.79 0.16 -27.54
C ALA A 460 -0.26 0.25 -27.75
N GLU A 461 0.36 1.32 -27.27
CA GLU A 461 1.81 1.43 -27.19
C GLU A 461 2.27 1.56 -25.73
N ALA A 462 3.50 1.12 -25.47
CA ALA A 462 4.07 0.82 -24.16
C ALA A 462 3.87 1.91 -23.09
N PRO A 463 3.52 1.54 -21.85
CA PRO A 463 3.33 2.44 -20.74
C PRO A 463 4.65 3.11 -20.33
N HIS A 464 4.58 4.38 -19.97
CA HIS A 464 5.67 5.11 -19.34
C HIS A 464 5.63 4.90 -17.82
N ALA A 465 6.80 4.79 -17.23
CA ALA A 465 6.96 4.57 -15.79
C ALA A 465 6.35 5.71 -14.98
N ALA A 466 5.54 5.36 -14.03
CA ALA A 466 4.99 6.30 -13.06
C ALA A 466 5.86 6.38 -11.81
N ALA A 467 5.95 7.57 -11.31
CA ALA A 467 6.63 7.89 -10.09
C ALA A 467 6.10 7.10 -8.90
N ARG A 468 7.01 6.48 -8.19
CA ARG A 468 6.76 5.81 -6.92
C ARG A 468 7.75 6.26 -5.86
N ASP A 469 7.73 7.55 -5.55
CA ASP A 469 8.28 8.01 -4.28
C ASP A 469 7.22 8.77 -3.53
N THR A 470 6.11 8.16 -3.48
CA THR A 470 5.16 8.54 -2.48
C THR A 470 5.34 7.52 -1.38
N SER A 471 5.91 7.95 -0.25
CA SER A 471 5.53 7.32 0.99
C SER A 471 4.01 7.14 0.91
N ALA A 472 3.47 6.11 1.50
CA ALA A 472 2.01 5.99 1.57
C ALA A 472 1.35 7.31 2.03
N ASP A 473 2.14 8.24 2.59
CA ASP A 473 1.73 9.58 3.03
C ASP A 473 1.48 10.55 1.88
N ASP A 474 2.16 10.44 0.75
CA ASP A 474 2.04 11.37 -0.37
C ASP A 474 0.95 10.98 -1.39
N LEU A 475 0.43 9.74 -1.34
CA LEU A 475 -0.65 9.30 -2.23
C LEU A 475 -2.04 9.80 -1.80
N PHE A 476 -2.22 10.12 -0.49
CA PHE A 476 -3.56 10.39 0.05
C PHE A 476 -3.57 11.60 1.03
N GLY A 477 -2.69 12.56 0.88
CA GLY A 477 -2.38 13.80 1.58
C GLY A 477 -3.29 14.27 2.70
#